data_f21c1f29f663913e962fa79807b2a10e
#
_entry.id   f21c1f29f663913e962fa79807b2a10e
#
_cell.length_a   1.000
_cell.length_b   1.000
_cell.length_c   1.000
_cell.angle_alpha   90.00
_cell.angle_beta   90.00
_cell.angle_gamma   90.00
#
_symmetry.space_group_name_H-M   'P 1'
#
loop_
_entity.id
_entity.type
_entity.pdbx_description
1 polymer ?
#
loop_
_entity_poly.entity_id
_entity_poly.type
_entity_poly.pdbx_seq_one_letter_code
_entity_poly.pdbx_strand_id
1 'polypeptide(L)'
;MCIRDSAGAGGAAHLPGMIASKTNLPVVGVPVKTSSLNGVDSLYSILQMPRGYPVATMAIGAQGAKNAGLLAAQIIALSNPQVRKDLGNWRTALSASIPDEPKDE
;
A
#
# COMPACT_ATOMS: atom_id res chain seq x y z
N MET A 1 1.61 19.46 3.77
CA MET A 1 0.92 19.23 2.49
C MET A 1 0.83 17.71 2.27
N CYS A 2 -0.36 17.15 2.26
CA CYS A 2 -0.54 15.72 1.94
C CYS A 2 -0.42 15.55 0.43
N ILE A 3 0.43 14.61 0.00
CA ILE A 3 0.63 14.28 -1.43
C ILE A 3 0.09 12.90 -1.80
N ARG A 4 -0.48 12.18 -0.83
CA ARG A 4 -1.16 10.90 -0.97
C ARG A 4 -1.98 10.61 0.29
N ASP A 5 -3.01 9.81 0.14
CA ASP A 5 -3.80 9.27 1.23
C ASP A 5 -3.72 7.74 1.24
N SER A 6 -3.64 7.16 2.43
CA SER A 6 -3.63 5.71 2.61
C SER A 6 -4.78 5.31 3.53
N ALA A 7 -5.54 4.29 3.15
CA ALA A 7 -6.68 3.83 3.91
C ALA A 7 -6.73 2.30 3.97
N GLY A 8 -6.88 1.77 5.19
CA GLY A 8 -7.18 0.37 5.46
C GLY A 8 -8.66 0.18 5.73
N ALA A 9 -9.27 -0.84 5.13
CA ALA A 9 -10.67 -1.17 5.33
C ALA A 9 -10.92 -2.67 5.19
N GLY A 10 -11.94 -3.19 5.90
CA GLY A 10 -12.32 -4.59 5.90
C GLY A 10 -13.77 -4.83 5.55
N GLY A 11 -14.09 -6.04 5.08
CA GLY A 11 -15.41 -6.43 4.62
C GLY A 11 -15.85 -5.70 3.36
N ALA A 12 -17.00 -5.01 3.40
CA ALA A 12 -17.42 -4.06 2.37
C ALA A 12 -16.58 -2.77 2.49
N ALA A 13 -15.35 -2.84 2.04
CA ALA A 13 -14.27 -1.89 2.32
C ALA A 13 -14.36 -0.63 1.45
N HIS A 14 -15.35 0.22 1.70
CA HIS A 14 -15.64 1.40 0.88
C HIS A 14 -14.74 2.61 1.13
N LEU A 15 -14.03 2.66 2.26
CA LEU A 15 -13.29 3.85 2.68
C LEU A 15 -12.27 4.35 1.66
N PRO A 16 -11.41 3.52 1.04
CA PRO A 16 -10.46 3.99 0.04
C PRO A 16 -11.13 4.61 -1.19
N GLY A 17 -12.22 4.02 -1.67
CA GLY A 17 -13.00 4.54 -2.78
C GLY A 17 -13.69 5.87 -2.43
N MET A 18 -14.22 6.00 -1.23
CA MET A 18 -14.82 7.24 -0.74
C MET A 18 -13.78 8.37 -0.67
N ILE A 19 -12.57 8.08 -0.21
CA ILE A 19 -11.47 9.04 -0.21
C ILE A 19 -11.10 9.42 -1.65
N ALA A 20 -10.92 8.45 -2.52
CA ALA A 20 -10.58 8.69 -3.92
C ALA A 20 -11.61 9.59 -4.65
N SER A 21 -12.87 9.53 -4.26
CA SER A 21 -13.92 10.40 -4.81
C SER A 21 -13.85 11.86 -4.33
N LYS A 22 -13.04 12.16 -3.32
CA LYS A 22 -12.96 13.46 -2.66
C LYS A 22 -11.61 14.16 -2.81
N THR A 23 -10.64 13.51 -3.44
CA THR A 23 -9.28 14.05 -3.59
C THR A 23 -8.74 13.77 -4.99
N ASN A 24 -7.85 14.66 -5.45
CA ASN A 24 -7.02 14.43 -6.64
C ASN A 24 -5.65 13.82 -6.31
N LEU A 25 -5.38 13.58 -5.03
CA LEU A 25 -4.15 12.93 -4.59
C LEU A 25 -4.21 11.42 -4.85
N PRO A 26 -3.06 10.77 -5.08
CA PRO A 26 -3.02 9.31 -5.16
C PRO A 26 -3.56 8.67 -3.88
N VAL A 27 -4.48 7.72 -4.02
CA VAL A 27 -5.05 6.96 -2.89
C VAL A 27 -4.53 5.54 -2.93
N VAL A 28 -4.01 5.07 -1.79
CA VAL A 28 -3.52 3.72 -1.60
C VAL A 28 -4.45 2.99 -0.65
N GLY A 29 -5.06 1.91 -1.13
CA GLY A 29 -5.99 1.08 -0.37
C GLY A 29 -5.33 -0.20 0.15
N VAL A 30 -5.58 -0.54 1.41
CA VAL A 30 -5.11 -1.78 2.04
C VAL A 30 -6.30 -2.61 2.47
N PRO A 31 -6.54 -3.78 1.85
CA PRO A 31 -7.57 -4.69 2.31
C PRO A 31 -7.22 -5.26 3.69
N VAL A 32 -8.12 -5.16 4.64
CA VAL A 32 -7.95 -5.74 5.98
C VAL A 32 -8.52 -7.15 6.01
N LYS A 33 -7.81 -8.06 6.65
CA LYS A 33 -8.25 -9.45 6.81
C LYS A 33 -9.57 -9.52 7.57
N THR A 34 -10.49 -10.34 7.09
CA THR A 34 -11.79 -10.59 7.72
C THR A 34 -11.91 -12.03 8.19
N SER A 35 -12.80 -12.28 9.16
CA SER A 35 -13.05 -13.62 9.67
C SER A 35 -13.80 -14.52 8.67
N SER A 36 -14.66 -13.94 7.83
CA SER A 36 -15.51 -14.71 6.90
C SER A 36 -14.77 -15.18 5.67
N LEU A 37 -14.04 -14.30 4.98
CA LEU A 37 -13.40 -14.57 3.68
C LEU A 37 -11.90 -14.24 3.67
N ASN A 38 -11.27 -14.17 4.85
CA ASN A 38 -9.83 -13.90 4.99
C ASN A 38 -9.33 -12.62 4.28
N GLY A 39 -10.20 -11.66 4.05
CA GLY A 39 -9.89 -10.40 3.39
C GLY A 39 -10.12 -10.37 1.88
N VAL A 40 -10.54 -11.46 1.26
CA VAL A 40 -10.89 -11.50 -0.18
C VAL A 40 -12.09 -10.58 -0.47
N ASP A 41 -13.06 -10.53 0.43
CA ASP A 41 -14.18 -9.59 0.40
C ASP A 41 -13.70 -8.13 0.44
N SER A 42 -12.75 -7.83 1.33
CA SER A 42 -12.11 -6.51 1.41
C SER A 42 -11.36 -6.16 0.13
N LEU A 43 -10.60 -7.12 -0.40
CA LEU A 43 -9.83 -6.96 -1.63
C LEU A 43 -10.73 -6.60 -2.81
N TYR A 44 -11.79 -7.36 -3.05
CA TYR A 44 -12.70 -7.10 -4.16
C TYR A 44 -13.43 -5.76 -4.00
N SER A 45 -13.81 -5.38 -2.79
CA SER A 45 -14.47 -4.09 -2.54
C SER A 45 -13.58 -2.88 -2.86
N ILE A 46 -12.27 -3.00 -2.68
CA ILE A 46 -11.30 -1.93 -2.94
C ILE A 46 -10.84 -1.95 -4.40
N LEU A 47 -10.64 -3.14 -4.96
CA LEU A 47 -9.98 -3.33 -6.25
C LEU A 47 -10.84 -2.85 -7.44
N GLN A 48 -12.13 -3.19 -7.45
CA GLN A 48 -13.04 -2.92 -8.57
C GLN A 48 -13.61 -1.51 -8.53
N MET A 49 -12.75 -0.53 -8.76
CA MET A 49 -13.15 0.88 -8.82
C MET A 49 -13.71 1.26 -10.19
N PRO A 50 -14.72 2.16 -10.24
CA PRO A 50 -15.25 2.68 -11.49
C PRO A 50 -14.22 3.56 -12.20
N ARG A 51 -14.40 3.72 -13.50
CA ARG A 51 -13.56 4.62 -14.31
C ARG A 51 -13.53 6.03 -13.73
N GLY A 52 -12.37 6.58 -13.54
CA GLY A 52 -12.13 7.94 -13.06
C GLY A 52 -11.72 8.06 -11.60
N TYR A 53 -11.85 6.99 -10.82
CA TYR A 53 -11.53 6.98 -9.39
C TYR A 53 -10.55 5.83 -9.04
N PRO A 54 -9.29 5.91 -9.45
CA PRO A 54 -8.33 4.84 -9.20
C PRO A 54 -7.94 4.76 -7.72
N VAL A 55 -7.79 3.53 -7.23
CA VAL A 55 -7.18 3.23 -5.93
C VAL A 55 -6.04 2.25 -6.15
N ALA A 56 -4.85 2.59 -5.70
CA ALA A 56 -3.69 1.69 -5.73
C ALA A 56 -3.85 0.64 -4.63
N THR A 57 -4.33 -0.54 -4.99
CA THR A 57 -4.68 -1.61 -4.05
C THR A 57 -3.47 -2.46 -3.70
N MET A 58 -3.16 -2.55 -2.42
CA MET A 58 -2.05 -3.34 -1.88
C MET A 58 -2.49 -4.76 -1.51
N ALA A 59 -1.55 -5.57 -1.04
CA ALA A 59 -1.83 -6.90 -0.52
C ALA A 59 -2.70 -6.85 0.74
N ILE A 60 -3.38 -7.96 1.03
CA ILE A 60 -4.22 -8.11 2.22
C ILE A 60 -3.36 -8.09 3.49
N GLY A 61 -3.77 -7.32 4.48
CA GLY A 61 -3.23 -7.34 5.84
C GLY A 61 -1.91 -6.60 6.01
N ALA A 62 -1.10 -7.05 6.97
CA ALA A 62 0.09 -6.34 7.42
C ALA A 62 1.15 -6.11 6.33
N GLN A 63 1.33 -7.04 5.42
CA GLN A 63 2.29 -6.88 4.33
C GLN A 63 1.83 -5.80 3.35
N GLY A 64 0.53 -5.75 3.06
CA GLY A 64 -0.06 -4.67 2.26
C GLY A 64 0.10 -3.31 2.92
N ALA A 65 -0.08 -3.22 4.24
CA ALA A 65 0.12 -1.99 4.98
C ALA A 65 1.57 -1.49 4.93
N LYS A 66 2.55 -2.38 5.07
CA LYS A 66 3.98 -2.05 4.91
C LYS A 66 4.26 -1.53 3.49
N ASN A 67 3.78 -2.23 2.48
CA ASN A 67 3.96 -1.84 1.09
C ASN A 67 3.23 -0.53 0.75
N ALA A 68 2.10 -0.24 1.37
CA ALA A 68 1.42 1.05 1.22
C ALA A 68 2.30 2.21 1.71
N GLY A 69 2.94 2.06 2.86
CA GLY A 69 3.90 3.05 3.37
C GLY A 69 5.09 3.23 2.45
N LEU A 70 5.65 2.14 1.92
CA LEU A 70 6.76 2.20 0.96
C LEU A 70 6.35 2.86 -0.36
N LEU A 71 5.18 2.53 -0.90
CA LEU A 71 4.67 3.17 -2.12
C LEU A 71 4.47 4.68 -1.91
N ALA A 72 3.89 5.06 -0.77
CA ALA A 72 3.75 6.47 -0.40
C ALA A 72 5.10 7.19 -0.33
N ALA A 73 6.11 6.57 0.28
CA ALA A 73 7.47 7.10 0.31
C ALA A 73 8.09 7.20 -1.09
N GLN A 74 7.86 6.22 -1.96
CA GLN A 74 8.32 6.26 -3.35
C GLN A 74 7.70 7.43 -4.14
N ILE A 75 6.41 7.70 -3.93
CA ILE A 75 5.74 8.86 -4.54
C ILE A 75 6.37 10.17 -4.06
N ILE A 76 6.62 10.30 -2.76
CA ILE A 76 7.30 11.48 -2.19
C ILE A 76 8.72 11.60 -2.76
N ALA A 77 9.43 10.51 -2.91
CA ALA A 77 10.80 10.48 -3.41
C ALA A 77 10.95 10.99 -4.85
N LEU A 78 9.86 11.09 -5.63
CA LEU A 78 9.89 11.70 -6.95
C LEU A 78 10.35 13.17 -6.92
N SER A 79 9.99 13.89 -5.85
CA SER A 79 10.34 15.31 -5.67
C SER A 79 11.17 15.60 -4.42
N ASN A 80 11.49 14.58 -3.61
CA ASN A 80 12.28 14.75 -2.38
C ASN A 80 13.55 13.89 -2.42
N PRO A 81 14.73 14.50 -2.69
CA PRO A 81 16.00 13.77 -2.79
C PRO A 81 16.40 13.05 -1.50
N GLN A 82 16.06 13.59 -0.32
CA GLN A 82 16.40 12.96 0.95
C GLN A 82 15.63 11.65 1.14
N VAL A 83 14.33 11.66 0.89
CA VAL A 83 13.50 10.44 0.96
C VAL A 83 13.97 9.42 -0.06
N ARG A 84 14.36 9.84 -1.26
CA ARG A 84 14.93 8.95 -2.29
C ARG A 84 16.20 8.26 -1.81
N LYS A 85 17.11 9.01 -1.17
CA LYS A 85 18.35 8.49 -0.60
C LYS A 85 18.07 7.49 0.51
N ASP A 86 17.16 7.81 1.41
CA ASP A 86 16.80 6.97 2.56
C ASP A 86 16.16 5.65 2.11
N LEU A 87 15.28 5.69 1.11
CA LEU A 87 14.73 4.49 0.48
C LEU A 87 15.80 3.61 -0.17
N GLY A 88 16.78 4.21 -0.86
CA GLY A 88 17.90 3.49 -1.45
C GLY A 88 18.73 2.78 -0.40
N ASN A 89 19.07 3.47 0.69
CA ASN A 89 19.80 2.91 1.82
C ASN A 89 19.03 1.75 2.47
N TRP A 90 17.75 1.93 2.70
CA TRP A 90 16.88 0.89 3.28
C TRP A 90 16.84 -0.37 2.40
N ARG A 91 16.70 -0.22 1.07
CA ARG A 91 16.68 -1.36 0.13
C ARG A 91 18.02 -2.09 0.10
N THR A 92 19.12 -1.36 0.12
CA THR A 92 20.46 -1.95 0.19
C THR A 92 20.63 -2.76 1.47
N ALA A 93 20.23 -2.21 2.62
CA ALA A 93 20.28 -2.93 3.89
C ALA A 93 19.37 -4.16 3.91
N LEU A 94 18.18 -4.08 3.33
CA LEU A 94 17.26 -5.20 3.22
C LEU A 94 17.87 -6.33 2.36
N SER A 95 18.44 -6.00 1.20
CA SER A 95 19.10 -6.98 0.34
C SER A 95 20.28 -7.65 1.03
N ALA A 96 21.10 -6.88 1.77
CA ALA A 96 22.22 -7.41 2.51
C ALA A 96 21.82 -8.30 3.71
N SER A 97 20.56 -8.19 4.17
CA SER A 97 20.02 -9.03 5.25
C SER A 97 19.57 -10.42 4.79
N ILE A 98 19.46 -10.64 3.48
CA ILE A 98 19.03 -11.91 2.90
C ILE A 98 20.28 -12.78 2.75
N PRO A 99 20.33 -13.98 3.36
CA PRO A 99 21.48 -14.88 3.22
C PRO A 99 21.60 -15.41 1.78
N ASP A 100 22.82 -15.60 1.32
CA ASP A 100 23.11 -16.14 -0.02
C ASP A 100 22.67 -17.59 -0.19
N GLU A 101 22.54 -18.33 0.92
CA GLU A 101 22.07 -19.71 0.95
C GLU A 101 20.77 -19.82 1.75
N PRO A 102 19.78 -20.59 1.27
CA PRO A 102 18.56 -20.85 2.03
C PRO A 102 18.92 -21.59 3.32
N LYS A 103 18.40 -21.12 4.45
CA LYS A 103 18.45 -21.87 5.69
C LYS A 103 17.25 -22.81 5.68
N ASP A 104 17.52 -24.11 5.75
CA ASP A 104 16.48 -25.10 6.01
C ASP A 104 15.92 -24.83 7.41
N GLU A 105 14.61 -24.64 7.50
CA GLU A 105 13.88 -24.57 8.78
C GLU A 105 13.67 -25.95 9.38
#